data_fd044cbf8b563de7ebf204cf302a01e8
#
_entry.id   fd044cbf8b563de7ebf204cf302a01e8
#
_cell.length_a   1.000
_cell.length_b   1.000
_cell.length_c   1.000
_cell.angle_alpha   90.00
_cell.angle_beta   90.00
_cell.angle_gamma   90.00
#
_symmetry.space_group_name_H-M   'P 1'
#
loop_
_entity.id
_entity.type
_entity.pdbx_description
1 polymer ?
#
loop_
_entity_poly.entity_id
_entity_poly.type
_entity_poly.pdbx_seq_one_letter_code
_entity_poly.pdbx_strand_id
1 'polypeptide(L)'
;AVDVALWDLKGKYLNEPLWSLLGGFQKNVLCYAGNIDLNFSKDKLLAEATKSLDQGFRAIKMRLGRETLKEDLERLDAMRSHLSSDISLMADANEAWTVNQAMKAFNEIEKFNLVWLEEPIQPDDFEGYKYLRSLGKVPIAAGENLHTLAEMNLLIKNNGVDYVEPDLTTCGGITTYMKVAKLAEINNLPVVSHGVHELHVHLLAACPNASYMEFHAWRIDDYIEEKLSINNGYSPAPDKPGHGVVFNFEKLSKLKID
;
A
#
# COMPACT_ATOMS: atom_id res chain seq x y z
N ALA A 1 -14.81 -7.59 7.67
CA ALA A 1 -15.77 -8.24 6.76
C ALA A 1 -17.18 -7.61 6.85
N VAL A 2 -17.81 -7.55 8.03
CA VAL A 2 -19.21 -7.07 8.18
C VAL A 2 -19.38 -5.61 7.73
N ASP A 3 -18.48 -4.72 8.12
CA ASP A 3 -18.52 -3.30 7.74
C ASP A 3 -18.45 -3.13 6.21
N VAL A 4 -17.56 -3.86 5.55
CA VAL A 4 -17.44 -3.84 4.07
C VAL A 4 -18.72 -4.33 3.39
N ALA A 5 -19.31 -5.43 3.90
CA ALA A 5 -20.56 -5.97 3.36
C ALA A 5 -21.75 -5.00 3.51
N LEU A 6 -21.81 -4.27 4.63
CA LEU A 6 -22.85 -3.27 4.86
C LEU A 6 -22.69 -2.04 3.95
N TRP A 7 -21.47 -1.60 3.71
CA TRP A 7 -21.19 -0.54 2.74
C TRP A 7 -21.52 -0.95 1.31
N ASP A 8 -21.17 -2.19 0.92
CA ASP A 8 -21.52 -2.75 -0.39
C ASP A 8 -23.05 -2.84 -0.57
N LEU A 9 -23.75 -3.36 0.43
CA LEU A 9 -25.20 -3.43 0.44
C LEU A 9 -25.84 -2.03 0.29
N LYS A 10 -25.32 -1.03 1.01
CA LYS A 10 -25.78 0.36 0.92
C LYS A 10 -25.59 0.91 -0.50
N GLY A 11 -24.41 0.68 -1.08
CA GLY A 11 -24.12 1.12 -2.45
C GLY A 11 -25.06 0.48 -3.47
N LYS A 12 -25.28 -0.83 -3.37
CA LYS A 12 -26.21 -1.58 -4.23
C LYS A 12 -27.66 -1.11 -4.05
N TYR A 13 -28.09 -0.87 -2.82
CA TYR A 13 -29.44 -0.38 -2.53
C TYR A 13 -29.69 1.02 -3.11
N LEU A 14 -28.69 1.92 -3.04
CA LEU A 14 -28.78 3.28 -3.59
C LEU A 14 -28.42 3.36 -5.07
N ASN A 15 -27.99 2.25 -5.69
CA ASN A 15 -27.48 2.19 -7.05
C ASN A 15 -26.30 3.13 -7.30
N GLU A 16 -25.40 3.28 -6.32
CA GLU A 16 -24.24 4.17 -6.35
C GLU A 16 -22.94 3.41 -6.05
N PRO A 17 -21.83 3.76 -6.71
CA PRO A 17 -20.52 3.19 -6.39
C PRO A 17 -20.00 3.70 -5.04
N LEU A 18 -19.19 2.88 -4.36
CA LEU A 18 -18.69 3.23 -3.03
C LEU A 18 -17.91 4.54 -3.01
N TRP A 19 -17.06 4.79 -3.98
CA TRP A 19 -16.24 6.01 -4.02
C TRP A 19 -17.11 7.28 -4.05
N SER A 20 -18.25 7.26 -4.75
CA SER A 20 -19.21 8.36 -4.79
C SER A 20 -19.88 8.53 -3.42
N LEU A 21 -20.36 7.45 -2.80
CA LEU A 21 -21.01 7.46 -1.48
C LEU A 21 -20.09 7.92 -0.35
N LEU A 22 -18.79 7.70 -0.48
CA LEU A 22 -17.76 8.10 0.49
C LEU A 22 -17.34 9.56 0.35
N GLY A 23 -17.84 10.26 -0.66
CA GLY A 23 -17.64 11.70 -0.86
C GLY A 23 -17.07 12.08 -2.22
N GLY A 24 -16.53 11.17 -2.98
CA GLY A 24 -16.04 11.33 -4.35
C GLY A 24 -15.12 12.53 -4.55
N PHE A 25 -13.81 12.33 -4.59
CA PHE A 25 -12.86 13.41 -4.84
C PHE A 25 -12.19 13.30 -6.21
N GLN A 26 -11.54 12.18 -6.47
CA GLN A 26 -10.81 11.95 -7.72
C GLN A 26 -10.91 10.48 -8.14
N LYS A 27 -11.57 10.20 -9.26
CA LYS A 27 -11.81 8.84 -9.74
C LYS A 27 -10.53 8.04 -10.04
N ASN A 28 -9.51 8.69 -10.60
CA ASN A 28 -8.25 8.05 -10.98
C ASN A 28 -7.28 8.08 -9.80
N VAL A 29 -6.93 6.92 -9.29
CA VAL A 29 -6.03 6.73 -8.14
C VAL A 29 -4.64 6.37 -8.64
N LEU A 30 -3.60 7.05 -8.14
CA LEU A 30 -2.21 6.74 -8.43
C LEU A 30 -1.83 5.40 -7.79
N CYS A 31 -1.10 4.55 -8.51
CA CYS A 31 -0.84 3.17 -8.10
C CYS A 31 0.63 2.80 -8.14
N TYR A 32 1.01 1.84 -7.32
CA TYR A 32 2.31 1.17 -7.42
C TYR A 32 2.15 -0.36 -7.46
N ALA A 33 3.12 -1.05 -8.06
CA ALA A 33 3.19 -2.50 -8.03
C ALA A 33 3.87 -2.96 -6.73
N GLY A 34 3.14 -3.67 -5.86
CA GLY A 34 3.61 -4.26 -4.61
C GLY A 34 3.95 -5.73 -4.78
N ASN A 35 5.23 -6.06 -4.94
CA ASN A 35 5.68 -7.43 -5.14
C ASN A 35 6.12 -8.10 -3.83
N ILE A 36 5.94 -9.43 -3.74
CA ILE A 36 6.48 -10.28 -2.67
C ILE A 36 7.78 -10.89 -3.20
N ASP A 37 8.86 -10.14 -3.18
CA ASP A 37 10.09 -10.46 -3.92
C ASP A 37 11.34 -10.66 -3.05
N LEU A 38 11.21 -10.70 -1.72
CA LEU A 38 12.34 -10.79 -0.81
C LEU A 38 13.34 -11.90 -1.21
N ASN A 39 12.83 -13.06 -1.62
CA ASN A 39 13.62 -14.24 -1.96
C ASN A 39 13.95 -14.35 -3.47
N PHE A 40 13.65 -13.35 -4.27
CA PHE A 40 13.98 -13.39 -5.69
C PHE A 40 15.48 -13.17 -5.92
N SER A 41 16.04 -13.88 -6.93
CA SER A 41 17.34 -13.51 -7.48
C SER A 41 17.29 -12.10 -8.08
N LYS A 42 18.44 -11.46 -8.24
CA LYS A 42 18.48 -10.12 -8.88
C LYS A 42 17.85 -10.13 -10.28
N ASP A 43 18.13 -11.13 -11.09
CA ASP A 43 17.55 -11.24 -12.45
C ASP A 43 16.04 -11.35 -12.42
N LYS A 44 15.47 -12.17 -11.52
CA LYS A 44 14.03 -12.31 -11.36
C LYS A 44 13.40 -11.02 -10.83
N LEU A 45 14.03 -10.35 -9.88
CA LEU A 45 13.58 -9.07 -9.34
C LEU A 45 13.45 -8.01 -10.46
N LEU A 46 14.48 -7.87 -11.30
CA LEU A 46 14.47 -6.92 -12.41
C LEU A 46 13.48 -7.30 -13.51
N ALA A 47 13.33 -8.59 -13.80
CA ALA A 47 12.35 -9.06 -14.76
C ALA A 47 10.90 -8.78 -14.32
N GLU A 48 10.57 -8.97 -13.04
CA GLU A 48 9.24 -8.61 -12.50
C GLU A 48 9.03 -7.09 -12.47
N ALA A 49 10.06 -6.30 -12.22
CA ALA A 49 9.98 -4.85 -12.33
C ALA A 49 9.65 -4.41 -13.77
N THR A 50 10.37 -4.96 -14.77
CA THR A 50 10.07 -4.69 -16.20
C THR A 50 8.64 -5.06 -16.55
N LYS A 51 8.17 -6.24 -16.12
CA LYS A 51 6.79 -6.68 -16.34
C LYS A 51 5.75 -5.72 -15.73
N SER A 52 6.02 -5.19 -14.53
CA SER A 52 5.14 -4.19 -13.92
C SER A 52 5.10 -2.89 -14.73
N LEU A 53 6.24 -2.42 -15.24
CA LEU A 53 6.31 -1.25 -16.14
C LEU A 53 5.53 -1.47 -17.44
N ASP A 54 5.63 -2.66 -18.04
CA ASP A 54 4.89 -3.05 -19.25
C ASP A 54 3.38 -3.11 -19.01
N GLN A 55 2.95 -3.42 -17.78
CA GLN A 55 1.55 -3.35 -17.35
C GLN A 55 1.05 -1.92 -17.15
N GLY A 56 1.90 -0.92 -17.23
CA GLY A 56 1.54 0.49 -17.13
C GLY A 56 1.82 1.15 -15.78
N PHE A 57 2.42 0.43 -14.81
CA PHE A 57 2.84 1.05 -13.55
C PHE A 57 3.96 2.08 -13.77
N ARG A 58 4.03 3.08 -12.88
CA ARG A 58 5.07 4.12 -12.84
C ARG A 58 5.69 4.23 -11.44
N ALA A 59 5.35 3.29 -10.56
CA ALA A 59 5.89 3.15 -9.23
C ALA A 59 5.97 1.67 -8.86
N ILE A 60 7.04 1.28 -8.17
CA ILE A 60 7.31 -0.10 -7.78
C ILE A 60 7.76 -0.12 -6.32
N LYS A 61 7.24 -1.06 -5.53
CA LYS A 61 7.73 -1.38 -4.19
C LYS A 61 8.46 -2.71 -4.21
N MET A 62 9.64 -2.77 -3.59
CA MET A 62 10.43 -3.99 -3.42
C MET A 62 10.63 -4.31 -1.94
N ARG A 63 10.88 -5.60 -1.62
CA ARG A 63 11.11 -6.04 -0.25
C ARG A 63 12.59 -5.93 0.13
N LEU A 64 12.84 -5.45 1.37
CA LEU A 64 14.11 -5.48 2.09
C LEU A 64 14.01 -6.38 3.32
N GLY A 65 15.09 -6.53 4.08
CA GLY A 65 15.13 -7.39 5.27
C GLY A 65 15.79 -8.75 5.01
N ARG A 66 16.76 -8.81 4.09
CA ARG A 66 17.65 -9.96 3.91
C ARG A 66 18.50 -10.16 5.16
N GLU A 67 19.26 -11.27 5.21
CA GLU A 67 20.15 -11.57 6.34
C GLU A 67 21.14 -10.44 6.62
N THR A 68 21.60 -9.75 5.59
CA THR A 68 22.55 -8.65 5.70
C THR A 68 22.06 -7.40 4.99
N LEU A 69 22.33 -6.25 5.57
CA LEU A 69 22.08 -4.95 4.93
C LEU A 69 22.80 -4.83 3.58
N LYS A 70 23.97 -5.48 3.43
CA LYS A 70 24.72 -5.46 2.18
C LYS A 70 23.91 -6.09 1.04
N GLU A 71 23.23 -7.21 1.28
CA GLU A 71 22.37 -7.84 0.27
C GLU A 71 21.20 -6.94 -0.12
N ASP A 72 20.59 -6.26 0.84
CA ASP A 72 19.51 -5.29 0.57
C ASP A 72 20.02 -4.13 -0.28
N LEU A 73 21.19 -3.57 0.04
CA LEU A 73 21.80 -2.48 -0.71
C LEU A 73 22.17 -2.89 -2.14
N GLU A 74 22.69 -4.10 -2.34
CA GLU A 74 22.98 -4.63 -3.68
C GLU A 74 21.71 -4.81 -4.52
N ARG A 75 20.58 -5.16 -3.89
CA ARG A 75 19.27 -5.28 -4.53
C ARG A 75 18.68 -3.90 -4.88
N LEU A 76 18.77 -2.95 -3.96
CA LEU A 76 18.37 -1.55 -4.20
C LEU A 76 19.17 -0.90 -5.34
N ASP A 77 20.47 -1.09 -5.34
CA ASP A 77 21.37 -0.57 -6.38
C ASP A 77 21.02 -1.15 -7.76
N ALA A 78 20.81 -2.46 -7.82
CA ALA A 78 20.38 -3.12 -9.06
C ALA A 78 19.02 -2.60 -9.54
N MET A 79 18.03 -2.46 -8.64
CA MET A 79 16.71 -1.95 -8.96
C MET A 79 16.78 -0.49 -9.43
N ARG A 80 17.45 0.38 -8.68
CA ARG A 80 17.57 1.81 -9.04
C ARG A 80 18.32 2.02 -10.36
N SER A 81 19.34 1.22 -10.63
CA SER A 81 20.09 1.25 -11.90
C SER A 81 19.26 0.73 -13.08
N HIS A 82 18.29 -0.17 -12.83
CA HIS A 82 17.41 -0.73 -13.84
C HIS A 82 16.24 0.22 -14.20
N LEU A 83 15.73 0.95 -13.21
CA LEU A 83 14.62 1.87 -13.39
C LEU A 83 15.09 3.23 -13.89
N SER A 84 14.36 3.84 -14.83
CA SER A 84 14.56 5.24 -15.21
C SER A 84 14.23 6.18 -14.04
N SER A 85 14.74 7.41 -14.10
CA SER A 85 14.64 8.38 -13.00
C SER A 85 13.21 8.87 -12.73
N ASP A 86 12.31 8.71 -13.69
CA ASP A 86 10.88 9.05 -13.60
C ASP A 86 10.03 7.96 -12.95
N ILE A 87 10.61 6.77 -12.69
CA ILE A 87 9.92 5.68 -11.99
C ILE A 87 10.15 5.82 -10.49
N SER A 88 9.07 5.95 -9.75
CA SER A 88 9.09 5.98 -8.28
C SER A 88 9.47 4.62 -7.71
N LEU A 89 10.33 4.61 -6.70
CA LEU A 89 10.75 3.41 -6.00
C LEU A 89 10.40 3.53 -4.53
N MET A 90 9.71 2.53 -3.99
CA MET A 90 9.44 2.32 -2.58
C MET A 90 10.14 1.05 -2.12
N ALA A 91 10.40 0.93 -0.85
CA ALA A 91 10.90 -0.29 -0.25
C ALA A 91 10.11 -0.64 1.01
N ASP A 92 10.05 -1.93 1.33
CA ASP A 92 9.33 -2.44 2.48
C ASP A 92 10.23 -3.45 3.23
N ALA A 93 10.49 -3.16 4.49
CA ALA A 93 11.32 -3.99 5.35
C ALA A 93 10.51 -5.01 6.17
N ASN A 94 9.17 -4.94 6.15
CA ASN A 94 8.28 -5.86 6.89
C ASN A 94 8.78 -6.15 8.33
N GLU A 95 8.99 -5.10 9.11
CA GLU A 95 9.39 -5.19 10.52
C GLU A 95 10.74 -5.90 10.79
N ALA A 96 11.59 -6.06 9.74
CA ALA A 96 12.78 -6.91 9.84
C ALA A 96 13.85 -6.36 10.77
N TRP A 97 13.83 -5.09 11.12
CA TRP A 97 14.94 -4.44 11.82
C TRP A 97 14.59 -4.00 13.24
N THR A 98 15.60 -3.98 14.09
CA THR A 98 15.58 -3.17 15.31
C THR A 98 15.82 -1.70 14.96
N VAL A 99 15.46 -0.78 15.87
CA VAL A 99 15.72 0.66 15.69
C VAL A 99 17.18 0.94 15.30
N ASN A 100 18.14 0.26 15.96
CA ASN A 100 19.56 0.42 15.68
C ASN A 100 19.97 -0.07 14.28
N GLN A 101 19.35 -1.15 13.79
CA GLN A 101 19.59 -1.65 12.43
C GLN A 101 18.96 -0.72 11.40
N ALA A 102 17.71 -0.29 11.64
CA ALA A 102 17.02 0.68 10.78
C ALA A 102 17.80 2.00 10.65
N MET A 103 18.33 2.52 11.77
CA MET A 103 19.17 3.73 11.76
C MET A 103 20.41 3.58 10.88
N LYS A 104 21.08 2.43 10.94
CA LYS A 104 22.22 2.14 10.05
C LYS A 104 21.79 2.02 8.59
N ALA A 105 20.66 1.33 8.34
CA ALA A 105 20.10 1.18 7.01
C ALA A 105 19.73 2.53 6.39
N PHE A 106 19.12 3.45 7.13
CA PHE A 106 18.73 4.78 6.67
C PHE A 106 19.91 5.58 6.12
N ASN A 107 21.08 5.51 6.76
CA ASN A 107 22.28 6.19 6.27
C ASN A 107 22.74 5.72 4.88
N GLU A 108 22.54 4.44 4.58
CA GLU A 108 22.96 3.83 3.30
C GLU A 108 21.86 3.91 2.24
N ILE A 109 20.58 3.90 2.66
CA ILE A 109 19.42 3.88 1.78
C ILE A 109 19.07 5.28 1.26
N GLU A 110 19.38 6.35 2.00
CA GLU A 110 19.09 7.74 1.65
C GLU A 110 19.45 8.08 0.19
N LYS A 111 20.58 7.59 -0.30
CA LYS A 111 21.08 7.84 -1.66
C LYS A 111 20.19 7.29 -2.80
N PHE A 112 19.26 6.34 -2.50
CA PHE A 112 18.39 5.74 -3.51
C PHE A 112 17.13 6.54 -3.76
N ASN A 113 16.89 7.62 -3.01
CA ASN A 113 15.74 8.53 -3.17
C ASN A 113 14.40 7.77 -3.22
N LEU A 114 14.15 6.96 -2.19
CA LEU A 114 12.89 6.24 -2.05
C LEU A 114 11.75 7.21 -1.77
N VAL A 115 10.56 6.91 -2.30
CA VAL A 115 9.31 7.62 -1.92
C VAL A 115 9.03 7.39 -0.44
N TRP A 116 9.19 6.12 0.02
CA TRP A 116 9.20 5.75 1.44
C TRP A 116 9.93 4.43 1.66
N LEU A 117 10.30 4.19 2.90
CA LEU A 117 10.62 2.89 3.46
C LEU A 117 9.46 2.47 4.39
N GLU A 118 8.83 1.35 4.10
CA GLU A 118 7.68 0.81 4.80
C GLU A 118 8.12 -0.11 5.92
N GLU A 119 7.46 0.01 7.05
CA GLU A 119 7.61 -0.81 8.26
C GLU A 119 9.05 -1.25 8.56
N PRO A 120 9.98 -0.31 8.80
CA PRO A 120 11.37 -0.67 9.13
C PRO A 120 11.52 -1.46 10.43
N ILE A 121 10.62 -1.25 11.40
CA ILE A 121 10.64 -1.81 12.74
C ILE A 121 9.24 -2.31 13.14
N GLN A 122 9.12 -2.96 14.31
CA GLN A 122 7.83 -3.44 14.82
C GLN A 122 6.77 -2.34 14.88
N PRO A 123 5.50 -2.63 14.49
CA PRO A 123 4.48 -1.61 14.23
C PRO A 123 4.02 -0.85 15.46
N ASP A 124 4.16 -1.40 16.66
CA ASP A 124 3.78 -0.82 17.95
C ASP A 124 4.91 -0.05 18.67
N ASP A 125 6.12 0.01 18.08
CA ASP A 125 7.22 0.84 18.60
C ASP A 125 7.10 2.31 18.15
N PHE A 126 6.07 3.00 18.63
CA PHE A 126 5.79 4.39 18.24
C PHE A 126 6.93 5.37 18.56
N GLU A 127 7.70 5.13 19.62
CA GLU A 127 8.88 5.96 19.94
C GLU A 127 10.05 5.67 18.99
N GLY A 128 10.22 4.43 18.58
CA GLY A 128 11.19 4.05 17.54
C GLY A 128 10.86 4.72 16.20
N TYR A 129 9.60 4.67 15.76
CA TYR A 129 9.15 5.38 14.56
C TYR A 129 9.40 6.88 14.63
N LYS A 130 9.02 7.53 15.73
CA LYS A 130 9.29 8.94 15.97
C LYS A 130 10.78 9.28 15.87
N TYR A 131 11.62 8.45 16.49
CA TYR A 131 13.07 8.64 16.44
C TYR A 131 13.60 8.50 15.01
N LEU A 132 13.26 7.44 14.30
CA LEU A 132 13.70 7.19 12.92
C LEU A 132 13.27 8.30 11.98
N ARG A 133 12.01 8.74 12.04
CA ARG A 133 11.51 9.84 11.23
C ARG A 133 12.25 11.15 11.53
N SER A 134 12.59 11.41 12.80
CA SER A 134 13.33 12.62 13.20
C SER A 134 14.73 12.74 12.58
N LEU A 135 15.29 11.63 12.06
CA LEU A 135 16.57 11.65 11.34
C LEU A 135 16.45 12.35 9.98
N GLY A 136 15.24 12.44 9.41
CA GLY A 136 14.95 13.16 8.16
C GLY A 136 15.62 12.60 6.92
N LYS A 137 16.03 11.32 6.93
CA LYS A 137 16.83 10.71 5.86
C LYS A 137 16.00 10.00 4.80
N VAL A 138 15.02 9.20 5.23
CA VAL A 138 14.14 8.41 4.37
C VAL A 138 12.72 8.59 4.88
N PRO A 139 11.76 8.98 4.02
CA PRO A 139 10.35 9.03 4.44
C PRO A 139 9.86 7.64 4.88
N ILE A 140 8.97 7.59 5.85
CA ILE A 140 8.46 6.35 6.44
C ILE A 140 6.98 6.19 6.13
N ALA A 141 6.57 4.99 5.65
CA ALA A 141 5.19 4.54 5.63
C ALA A 141 4.99 3.44 6.68
N ALA A 142 3.84 3.44 7.36
CA ALA A 142 3.44 2.35 8.24
C ALA A 142 1.95 2.44 8.58
N GLY A 143 1.39 1.32 9.06
CA GLY A 143 0.04 1.25 9.56
C GLY A 143 -0.74 0.00 9.16
N GLU A 144 -0.26 -0.81 8.23
CA GLU A 144 -0.94 -2.02 7.77
C GLU A 144 -1.18 -3.02 8.91
N ASN A 145 -0.27 -3.07 9.88
CA ASN A 145 -0.31 -3.93 11.06
C ASN A 145 -0.93 -3.26 12.31
N LEU A 146 -1.54 -2.07 12.17
CA LEU A 146 -2.31 -1.42 13.24
C LEU A 146 -3.80 -1.69 13.06
N HIS A 147 -4.46 -2.15 14.12
CA HIS A 147 -5.81 -2.69 14.07
C HIS A 147 -6.90 -1.71 14.50
N THR A 148 -6.54 -0.62 15.14
CA THR A 148 -7.50 0.32 15.72
C THR A 148 -7.22 1.77 15.35
N LEU A 149 -8.29 2.58 15.34
CA LEU A 149 -8.14 4.04 15.19
C LEU A 149 -7.26 4.66 16.30
N ALA A 150 -7.24 4.05 17.49
CA ALA A 150 -6.42 4.53 18.60
C ALA A 150 -4.93 4.33 18.35
N GLU A 151 -4.52 3.17 17.83
CA GLU A 151 -3.13 2.88 17.43
C GLU A 151 -2.67 3.79 16.30
N MET A 152 -3.50 3.95 15.25
CA MET A 152 -3.23 4.89 14.15
C MET A 152 -3.06 6.33 14.66
N ASN A 153 -3.91 6.75 15.63
CA ASN A 153 -3.77 8.07 16.24
C ASN A 153 -2.47 8.20 17.05
N LEU A 154 -2.01 7.15 17.72
CA LEU A 154 -0.72 7.17 18.43
C LEU A 154 0.44 7.33 17.43
N LEU A 155 0.45 6.55 16.35
CA LEU A 155 1.46 6.65 15.30
C LEU A 155 1.55 8.08 14.72
N ILE A 156 0.39 8.65 14.34
CA ILE A 156 0.31 10.01 13.77
C ILE A 156 0.73 11.08 14.79
N LYS A 157 0.18 11.04 16.02
CA LYS A 157 0.48 12.05 17.06
C LYS A 157 1.94 12.03 17.52
N ASN A 158 2.58 10.88 17.49
CA ASN A 158 4.01 10.76 17.77
C ASN A 158 4.89 11.25 16.62
N ASN A 159 4.31 11.70 15.49
CA ASN A 159 5.07 12.03 14.28
C ASN A 159 5.91 10.84 13.79
N GLY A 160 5.34 9.63 13.83
CA GLY A 160 6.06 8.40 13.47
C GLY A 160 6.21 8.17 11.98
N VAL A 161 5.35 8.76 11.15
CA VAL A 161 5.31 8.46 9.70
C VAL A 161 5.16 9.71 8.84
N ASP A 162 5.55 9.57 7.56
CA ASP A 162 5.32 10.54 6.49
C ASP A 162 4.11 10.13 5.63
N TYR A 163 3.81 8.83 5.56
CA TYR A 163 2.66 8.25 4.88
C TYR A 163 1.91 7.34 5.84
N VAL A 164 0.60 7.57 5.98
CA VAL A 164 -0.28 6.73 6.82
C VAL A 164 -0.85 5.62 5.95
N GLU A 165 -0.64 4.37 6.33
CA GLU A 165 -0.91 3.18 5.50
C GLU A 165 -1.87 2.19 6.15
N PRO A 166 -3.15 2.54 6.35
CA PRO A 166 -4.12 1.59 6.87
C PRO A 166 -4.50 0.52 5.83
N ASP A 167 -4.68 -0.72 6.29
CA ASP A 167 -5.39 -1.74 5.54
C ASP A 167 -6.83 -1.86 6.04
N LEU A 168 -7.81 -1.75 5.16
CA LEU A 168 -9.22 -1.85 5.53
C LEU A 168 -9.60 -3.23 6.10
N THR A 169 -8.82 -4.28 5.76
CA THR A 169 -9.09 -5.65 6.23
C THR A 169 -8.61 -5.87 7.65
N THR A 170 -7.62 -5.11 8.11
CA THR A 170 -7.04 -5.18 9.45
C THR A 170 -7.57 -4.09 10.37
N CYS A 171 -7.72 -2.85 9.92
CA CYS A 171 -8.10 -1.71 10.76
C CYS A 171 -9.59 -1.64 11.14
N GLY A 172 -10.41 -2.60 10.69
CA GLY A 172 -11.83 -2.66 11.07
C GLY A 172 -12.82 -2.28 9.98
N GLY A 173 -12.38 -2.15 8.72
CA GLY A 173 -13.24 -1.93 7.56
C GLY A 173 -13.22 -0.50 7.02
N ILE A 174 -14.11 -0.24 6.08
CA ILE A 174 -14.25 1.03 5.36
C ILE A 174 -14.49 2.20 6.33
N THR A 175 -15.39 2.02 7.29
CA THR A 175 -15.74 3.07 8.27
C THR A 175 -14.52 3.53 9.07
N THR A 176 -13.67 2.61 9.51
CA THR A 176 -12.47 2.95 10.27
C THR A 176 -11.40 3.54 9.37
N TYR A 177 -11.17 2.95 8.19
CA TYR A 177 -10.24 3.50 7.21
C TYR A 177 -10.52 4.98 6.91
N MET A 178 -11.77 5.34 6.62
CA MET A 178 -12.16 6.72 6.33
C MET A 178 -11.92 7.67 7.52
N LYS A 179 -12.07 7.19 8.78
CA LYS A 179 -11.70 7.97 9.97
C LYS A 179 -10.18 8.16 10.06
N VAL A 180 -9.39 7.14 9.75
CA VAL A 180 -7.92 7.24 9.71
C VAL A 180 -7.50 8.22 8.62
N ALA A 181 -8.08 8.14 7.42
CA ALA A 181 -7.79 9.07 6.33
C ALA A 181 -8.07 10.53 6.72
N LYS A 182 -9.19 10.80 7.41
CA LYS A 182 -9.50 12.14 7.95
C LYS A 182 -8.56 12.56 9.06
N LEU A 183 -8.13 11.64 9.91
CA LEU A 183 -7.12 11.92 10.93
C LEU A 183 -5.77 12.26 10.29
N ALA A 184 -5.36 11.57 9.26
CA ALA A 184 -4.16 11.88 8.47
C ALA A 184 -4.28 13.27 7.81
N GLU A 185 -5.43 13.58 7.18
CA GLU A 185 -5.69 14.84 6.49
C GLU A 185 -5.51 16.05 7.42
N ILE A 186 -6.10 16.04 8.62
CA ILE A 186 -5.96 17.15 9.58
C ILE A 186 -4.56 17.31 10.15
N ASN A 187 -3.69 16.29 10.01
CA ASN A 187 -2.28 16.34 10.37
C ASN A 187 -1.37 16.60 9.14
N ASN A 188 -1.95 16.96 7.98
CA ASN A 188 -1.25 17.18 6.71
C ASN A 188 -0.42 15.99 6.23
N LEU A 189 -0.87 14.78 6.51
CA LEU A 189 -0.25 13.54 6.07
C LEU A 189 -1.04 12.92 4.91
N PRO A 190 -0.35 12.41 3.88
CA PRO A 190 -0.98 11.58 2.85
C PRO A 190 -1.42 10.24 3.43
N VAL A 191 -2.50 9.70 2.87
CA VAL A 191 -2.97 8.34 3.12
C VAL A 191 -2.67 7.47 1.88
N VAL A 192 -2.20 6.27 2.14
CA VAL A 192 -1.94 5.23 1.14
C VAL A 192 -2.72 3.96 1.51
N SER A 193 -2.52 2.86 0.83
CA SER A 193 -3.19 1.60 1.16
C SER A 193 -2.26 0.42 1.08
N HIS A 194 -2.55 -0.60 1.90
CA HIS A 194 -1.97 -1.93 1.83
C HIS A 194 -3.01 -2.95 1.36
N GLY A 195 -2.60 -3.90 0.49
CA GLY A 195 -3.42 -5.08 0.15
C GLY A 195 -4.58 -4.78 -0.79
N VAL A 196 -5.73 -5.35 -0.55
CA VAL A 196 -6.92 -5.48 -1.40
C VAL A 196 -7.27 -4.22 -2.22
N HIS A 197 -6.58 -4.05 -3.36
CA HIS A 197 -6.72 -2.87 -4.22
C HIS A 197 -8.14 -2.70 -4.80
N GLU A 198 -8.87 -3.81 -5.00
CA GLU A 198 -10.24 -3.79 -5.52
C GLU A 198 -11.22 -3.02 -4.62
N LEU A 199 -10.91 -2.93 -3.33
CA LEU A 199 -11.68 -2.16 -2.37
C LEU A 199 -11.05 -0.80 -2.08
N HIS A 200 -9.73 -0.75 -1.92
CA HIS A 200 -9.02 0.48 -1.59
C HIS A 200 -9.13 1.56 -2.68
N VAL A 201 -9.32 1.17 -3.95
CA VAL A 201 -9.54 2.12 -5.04
C VAL A 201 -10.70 3.09 -4.75
N HIS A 202 -11.77 2.59 -4.14
CA HIS A 202 -12.93 3.41 -3.77
C HIS A 202 -12.62 4.38 -2.61
N LEU A 203 -11.85 3.91 -1.62
CA LEU A 203 -11.53 4.69 -0.44
C LEU A 203 -10.59 5.83 -0.80
N LEU A 204 -9.52 5.52 -1.54
CA LEU A 204 -8.56 6.52 -1.99
C LEU A 204 -9.18 7.50 -2.99
N ALA A 205 -10.07 7.05 -3.88
CA ALA A 205 -10.81 7.93 -4.79
C ALA A 205 -11.70 8.95 -4.05
N ALA A 206 -12.06 8.68 -2.79
CA ALA A 206 -12.84 9.57 -1.94
C ALA A 206 -11.99 10.44 -1.00
N CYS A 207 -10.67 10.25 -0.93
CA CYS A 207 -9.79 10.96 -0.01
C CYS A 207 -9.03 12.10 -0.70
N PRO A 208 -9.18 13.37 -0.27
CA PRO A 208 -8.42 14.49 -0.83
C PRO A 208 -6.90 14.38 -0.58
N ASN A 209 -6.49 13.71 0.49
CA ASN A 209 -5.10 13.44 0.86
C ASN A 209 -4.60 12.08 0.39
N ALA A 210 -5.28 11.41 -0.55
CA ALA A 210 -4.81 10.16 -1.13
C ALA A 210 -3.49 10.35 -1.87
N SER A 211 -2.59 9.38 -1.72
CA SER A 211 -1.34 9.32 -2.47
C SER A 211 -1.33 8.07 -3.35
N TYR A 212 -0.73 6.98 -2.93
CA TYR A 212 -0.61 5.77 -3.73
C TYR A 212 -1.53 4.66 -3.24
N MET A 213 -2.05 3.87 -4.19
CA MET A 213 -2.72 2.60 -3.94
C MET A 213 -1.78 1.44 -4.27
N GLU A 214 -1.64 0.48 -3.37
CA GLU A 214 -0.93 -0.75 -3.65
C GLU A 214 -1.73 -1.65 -4.60
N PHE A 215 -1.08 -2.15 -5.64
CA PHE A 215 -1.49 -3.36 -6.34
C PHE A 215 -0.67 -4.52 -5.81
N HIS A 216 -1.22 -5.20 -4.83
CA HIS A 216 -0.54 -6.30 -4.16
C HIS A 216 -0.49 -7.55 -5.05
N ALA A 217 0.57 -8.35 -4.89
CA ALA A 217 0.78 -9.58 -5.66
C ALA A 217 -0.20 -10.73 -5.31
N TRP A 218 -1.12 -10.55 -4.37
CA TRP A 218 -2.20 -11.49 -4.09
C TRP A 218 -3.17 -11.55 -5.26
N ARG A 219 -3.38 -12.75 -5.77
CA ARG A 219 -4.11 -12.96 -7.03
C ARG A 219 -5.61 -13.16 -6.84
N ILE A 220 -6.30 -12.30 -6.11
CA ILE A 220 -7.76 -12.30 -6.08
C ILE A 220 -8.33 -12.03 -7.48
N ASP A 221 -7.63 -11.29 -8.27
CA ASP A 221 -7.86 -11.01 -9.67
C ASP A 221 -8.19 -12.26 -10.53
N ASP A 222 -7.61 -13.40 -10.20
CA ASP A 222 -7.85 -14.64 -10.96
C ASP A 222 -9.25 -15.21 -10.71
N TYR A 223 -9.95 -14.72 -9.67
CA TYR A 223 -11.23 -15.22 -9.19
C TYR A 223 -12.37 -14.21 -9.27
N ILE A 224 -12.14 -13.05 -9.86
CA ILE A 224 -13.16 -12.03 -10.12
C ILE A 224 -13.43 -11.90 -11.63
N GLU A 225 -14.62 -11.35 -11.97
CA GLU A 225 -15.03 -11.18 -13.36
C GLU A 225 -14.27 -10.05 -14.06
N GLU A 226 -14.07 -8.94 -13.38
CA GLU A 226 -13.41 -7.76 -13.94
C GLU A 226 -12.31 -7.28 -13.01
N LYS A 227 -11.12 -7.13 -13.56
CA LYS A 227 -9.93 -6.61 -12.88
C LYS A 227 -9.87 -5.10 -13.01
N LEU A 228 -9.22 -4.44 -12.07
CA LEU A 228 -8.84 -3.04 -12.25
C LEU A 228 -7.80 -2.91 -13.37
N SER A 229 -7.93 -1.86 -14.15
CA SER A 229 -6.97 -1.54 -15.22
C SER A 229 -5.96 -0.51 -14.74
N ILE A 230 -4.72 -0.60 -15.24
CA ILE A 230 -3.67 0.37 -15.00
C ILE A 230 -3.41 1.14 -16.30
N ASN A 231 -3.40 2.44 -16.21
CA ASN A 231 -3.02 3.30 -17.34
C ASN A 231 -2.10 4.42 -16.85
N ASN A 232 -0.87 4.38 -17.31
CA ASN A 232 0.18 5.34 -16.96
C ASN A 232 0.28 5.64 -15.44
N GLY A 233 0.29 4.57 -14.63
CA GLY A 233 0.39 4.63 -13.17
C GLY A 233 -0.92 4.90 -12.43
N TYR A 234 -2.06 4.99 -13.11
CA TYR A 234 -3.36 5.25 -12.49
C TYR A 234 -4.36 4.13 -12.72
N SER A 235 -5.25 3.93 -11.76
CA SER A 235 -6.41 3.05 -11.87
C SER A 235 -7.70 3.81 -11.56
N PRO A 236 -8.74 3.71 -12.41
CA PRO A 236 -10.02 4.33 -12.13
C PRO A 236 -10.83 3.50 -11.13
N ALA A 237 -11.48 4.16 -10.17
CA ALA A 237 -12.48 3.53 -9.32
C ALA A 237 -13.69 3.10 -10.18
N PRO A 238 -14.21 1.87 -10.00
CA PRO A 238 -15.37 1.38 -10.76
C PRO A 238 -16.64 2.20 -10.50
N ASP A 239 -17.47 2.37 -11.56
CA ASP A 239 -18.79 3.04 -11.46
C ASP A 239 -19.93 2.05 -11.14
N LYS A 240 -19.62 0.82 -10.79
CA LYS A 240 -20.61 -0.19 -10.42
C LYS A 240 -21.16 0.06 -9.01
N PRO A 241 -22.45 -0.22 -8.77
CA PRO A 241 -23.04 -0.09 -7.43
C PRO A 241 -22.31 -0.92 -6.38
N GLY A 242 -22.11 -0.35 -5.19
CA GLY A 242 -21.31 -0.94 -4.14
C GLY A 242 -19.82 -0.92 -4.47
N HIS A 243 -19.07 -1.94 -4.08
CA HIS A 243 -17.65 -2.10 -4.44
C HIS A 243 -17.41 -2.65 -5.85
N GLY A 244 -18.46 -3.08 -6.55
CA GLY A 244 -18.38 -3.55 -7.94
C GLY A 244 -17.65 -4.87 -8.17
N VAL A 245 -17.06 -5.48 -7.13
CA VAL A 245 -16.38 -6.78 -7.24
C VAL A 245 -17.41 -7.89 -7.39
N VAL A 246 -17.27 -8.69 -8.44
CA VAL A 246 -18.10 -9.87 -8.72
C VAL A 246 -17.19 -11.09 -8.79
N PHE A 247 -17.42 -12.06 -7.90
CA PHE A 247 -16.64 -13.29 -7.87
C PHE A 247 -17.06 -14.24 -8.98
N ASN A 248 -16.07 -14.86 -9.63
CA ASN A 248 -16.27 -15.95 -10.55
C ASN A 248 -16.39 -17.28 -9.79
N PHE A 249 -17.61 -17.68 -9.48
CA PHE A 249 -17.88 -18.88 -8.69
C PHE A 249 -17.47 -20.19 -9.37
N GLU A 250 -17.42 -20.23 -10.70
CA GLU A 250 -16.91 -21.40 -11.44
C GLU A 250 -15.42 -21.61 -11.15
N LYS A 251 -14.63 -20.53 -11.18
CA LYS A 251 -13.20 -20.60 -10.83
C LYS A 251 -13.00 -20.92 -9.36
N LEU A 252 -13.77 -20.30 -8.46
CA LEU A 252 -13.69 -20.54 -7.03
C LEU A 252 -14.06 -21.97 -6.64
N SER A 253 -15.02 -22.60 -7.32
CA SER A 253 -15.42 -23.97 -7.02
C SER A 253 -14.28 -24.97 -7.17
N LYS A 254 -13.28 -24.67 -8.00
CA LYS A 254 -12.08 -25.50 -8.20
C LYS A 254 -11.11 -25.48 -7.00
N LEU A 255 -11.30 -24.52 -6.08
CA LEU A 255 -10.50 -24.39 -4.86
C LEU A 255 -11.20 -24.98 -3.63
N LYS A 256 -12.40 -25.54 -3.81
CA LYS A 256 -13.15 -26.13 -2.71
C LYS A 256 -12.35 -27.30 -2.12
N ILE A 257 -12.10 -27.23 -0.82
CA ILE A 257 -11.51 -28.31 -0.03
C ILE A 257 -12.69 -29.10 0.54
N ASP A 258 -12.72 -30.42 0.31
CA ASP A 258 -13.75 -31.32 0.84
C ASP A 258 -13.58 -31.49 2.37
#